data_3b350ffb3c5e3cdb6f59d78469fbfe9d
#
_entry.id   3b350ffb3c5e3cdb6f59d78469fbfe9d
#
_cell.length_a   1.000
_cell.length_b   1.000
_cell.length_c   1.000
_cell.angle_alpha   90.00
_cell.angle_beta   90.00
_cell.angle_gamma   90.00
#
_symmetry.space_group_name_H-M   'P 1'
#
loop_
_entity.id
_entity.type
_entity.pdbx_description
1 polymer ?
#
loop_
_entity_poly.entity_id
_entity_poly.type
_entity_poly.pdbx_seq_one_letter_code
_entity_poly.pdbx_strand_id
1 'polypeptide(L)'
;MATLRDVAREAGVSVATASRAINGLGNVTAPTRAAVMAAVKKLNFVPHSGARSLTRRKTDTVGVILPDLFGEFFSEIIRGIDLVAHESGMHLLLGNMHGSAHETAAAIASMRGRVDGLLVMPPELKPETLAGHLDPALPTVLLNYEASSLDIPYVAVDNYRGAYVMTEALLAQGARHVVHIAGPKHNRDARDRQRGFVDAMARIAGERSPVILPGDFSEEAGMEAARLLAQGQMPVDAVFAANDLMAVGCIMQLGETGKKVPADILVAGFDDIPLARHVSPTLTTMQVHIDQLGSTGMMMLLRMLRGETLGASSSTVLTPALIARGTTARPASALAGSAVQP
;
A
#
# COMPACT_ATOMS: atom_id res chain seq x y z
N MET A 1 -14.37 -3.15 38.51
CA MET A 1 -13.27 -2.32 38.02
C MET A 1 -13.22 -1.03 38.86
N ALA A 2 -12.05 -0.62 39.32
CA ALA A 2 -11.90 0.66 39.99
C ALA A 2 -12.22 1.82 39.03
N THR A 3 -12.82 2.88 39.56
CA THR A 3 -13.22 4.06 38.80
C THR A 3 -12.33 5.26 39.17
N LEU A 4 -12.34 6.32 38.37
CA LEU A 4 -11.64 7.56 38.70
C LEU A 4 -12.15 8.16 40.04
N ARG A 5 -13.41 7.93 40.40
CA ARG A 5 -13.96 8.33 41.69
C ARG A 5 -13.33 7.57 42.87
N ASP A 6 -13.03 6.29 42.67
CA ASP A 6 -12.39 5.49 43.71
C ASP A 6 -10.93 5.93 43.90
N VAL A 7 -10.23 6.23 42.83
CA VAL A 7 -8.86 6.81 42.88
C VAL A 7 -8.87 8.16 43.63
N ALA A 8 -9.81 9.04 43.31
CA ALA A 8 -9.95 10.34 43.97
C ALA A 8 -10.23 10.18 45.50
N ARG A 9 -11.08 9.25 45.86
CA ARG A 9 -11.41 8.95 47.27
C ARG A 9 -10.19 8.40 48.02
N GLU A 10 -9.46 7.44 47.39
CA GLU A 10 -8.26 6.85 47.99
C GLU A 10 -7.13 7.88 48.16
N ALA A 11 -6.98 8.79 47.21
CA ALA A 11 -5.96 9.85 47.25
C ALA A 11 -6.38 11.09 48.07
N GLY A 12 -7.60 11.13 48.62
CA GLY A 12 -8.10 12.28 49.40
C GLY A 12 -8.25 13.57 48.59
N VAL A 13 -8.57 13.47 47.30
CA VAL A 13 -8.66 14.63 46.39
C VAL A 13 -9.98 14.66 45.63
N SER A 14 -10.30 15.78 44.98
CA SER A 14 -11.45 15.85 44.07
C SER A 14 -11.21 15.00 42.81
N VAL A 15 -12.30 14.52 42.17
CA VAL A 15 -12.25 13.78 40.91
C VAL A 15 -11.54 14.63 39.82
N ALA A 16 -11.76 15.94 39.82
CA ALA A 16 -11.10 16.86 38.90
C ALA A 16 -9.56 16.92 39.15
N THR A 17 -9.14 16.93 40.41
CA THR A 17 -7.72 16.92 40.80
C THR A 17 -7.07 15.59 40.43
N ALA A 18 -7.74 14.46 40.72
CA ALA A 18 -7.26 13.14 40.32
C ALA A 18 -7.10 13.03 38.79
N SER A 19 -8.11 13.48 38.03
CA SER A 19 -8.05 13.53 36.57
C SER A 19 -6.86 14.37 36.04
N ARG A 20 -6.64 15.56 36.58
CA ARG A 20 -5.53 16.43 36.21
C ARG A 20 -4.17 15.79 36.53
N ALA A 21 -4.04 15.16 37.70
CA ALA A 21 -2.83 14.48 38.14
C ALA A 21 -2.46 13.32 37.19
N ILE A 22 -3.44 12.47 36.85
CA ILE A 22 -3.26 11.31 35.96
C ILE A 22 -2.91 11.76 34.53
N ASN A 23 -3.54 12.83 34.03
CA ASN A 23 -3.34 13.32 32.67
C ASN A 23 -2.11 14.26 32.52
N GLY A 24 -1.34 14.48 33.58
CA GLY A 24 -0.15 15.32 33.52
C GLY A 24 -0.46 16.81 33.34
N LEU A 25 -1.71 17.24 33.51
CA LEU A 25 -2.12 18.63 33.36
C LEU A 25 -1.57 19.49 34.51
N GLY A 26 -1.21 20.76 34.22
CA GLY A 26 -0.68 21.71 35.19
C GLY A 26 -1.61 21.98 36.38
N ASN A 27 -1.12 22.69 37.41
CA ASN A 27 -1.81 23.05 38.66
C ASN A 27 -2.09 21.88 39.62
N VAL A 28 -1.31 20.81 39.59
CA VAL A 28 -1.29 19.77 40.62
C VAL A 28 0.09 19.73 41.25
N THR A 29 0.19 19.91 42.55
CA THR A 29 1.46 19.87 43.28
C THR A 29 2.11 18.50 43.19
N ALA A 30 3.44 18.42 43.29
CA ALA A 30 4.17 17.16 43.27
C ALA A 30 3.71 16.15 44.33
N PRO A 31 3.46 16.54 45.61
CA PRO A 31 2.92 15.63 46.63
C PRO A 31 1.55 15.07 46.25
N THR A 32 0.65 15.92 45.76
CA THR A 32 -0.71 15.51 45.34
C THR A 32 -0.66 14.53 44.17
N ARG A 33 0.22 14.80 43.19
CA ARG A 33 0.43 13.88 42.07
C ARG A 33 0.95 12.54 42.53
N ALA A 34 1.92 12.50 43.45
CA ALA A 34 2.45 11.27 44.02
C ALA A 34 1.36 10.45 44.74
N ALA A 35 0.50 11.09 45.56
CA ALA A 35 -0.61 10.44 46.23
C ALA A 35 -1.62 9.82 45.27
N VAL A 36 -1.99 10.55 44.21
CA VAL A 36 -2.89 10.05 43.15
C VAL A 36 -2.29 8.86 42.41
N MET A 37 -1.01 8.92 42.03
CA MET A 37 -0.33 7.81 41.35
C MET A 37 -0.18 6.58 42.25
N ALA A 38 0.02 6.75 43.56
CA ALA A 38 -0.01 5.65 44.52
C ALA A 38 -1.38 4.99 44.60
N ALA A 39 -2.47 5.78 44.62
CA ALA A 39 -3.85 5.29 44.60
C ALA A 39 -4.16 4.55 43.27
N VAL A 40 -3.73 5.06 42.11
CA VAL A 40 -3.83 4.41 40.80
C VAL A 40 -3.21 3.00 40.87
N LYS A 41 -1.97 2.91 41.36
CA LYS A 41 -1.24 1.64 41.49
C LYS A 41 -1.94 0.68 42.49
N LYS A 42 -2.35 1.16 43.65
CA LYS A 42 -3.04 0.35 44.68
C LYS A 42 -4.35 -0.23 44.21
N LEU A 43 -5.12 0.53 43.42
CA LEU A 43 -6.43 0.13 42.92
C LEU A 43 -6.38 -0.58 41.55
N ASN A 44 -5.18 -0.77 40.97
CA ASN A 44 -5.01 -1.27 39.59
C ASN A 44 -5.93 -0.50 38.61
N PHE A 45 -6.05 0.81 38.80
CA PHE A 45 -6.89 1.64 37.95
C PHE A 45 -6.21 1.89 36.60
N VAL A 46 -6.86 1.46 35.53
CA VAL A 46 -6.46 1.75 34.17
C VAL A 46 -7.37 2.86 33.65
N PRO A 47 -6.82 4.06 33.32
CA PRO A 47 -7.63 5.11 32.74
C PRO A 47 -8.23 4.65 31.40
N HIS A 48 -9.53 4.80 31.22
CA HIS A 48 -10.17 4.56 29.94
C HIS A 48 -9.62 5.59 28.92
N SER A 49 -9.06 5.09 27.81
CA SER A 49 -8.56 5.94 26.72
C SER A 49 -9.60 6.92 26.20
N GLY A 50 -10.87 6.47 26.05
CA GLY A 50 -11.97 7.33 25.64
C GLY A 50 -12.28 8.51 26.58
N ALA A 51 -12.10 8.37 27.92
CA ALA A 51 -12.27 9.48 28.84
C ALA A 51 -11.11 10.49 28.75
N ARG A 52 -9.92 10.02 28.40
CA ARG A 52 -8.73 10.87 28.18
C ARG A 52 -8.88 11.66 26.87
N SER A 53 -9.36 11.01 25.81
CA SER A 53 -9.59 11.62 24.49
C SER A 53 -10.62 12.74 24.55
N LEU A 54 -11.71 12.56 25.31
CA LEU A 54 -12.72 13.59 25.53
C LEU A 54 -12.16 14.86 26.20
N THR A 55 -11.20 14.69 27.13
CA THR A 55 -10.58 15.82 27.84
C THR A 55 -9.50 16.51 27.00
N ARG A 56 -8.72 15.75 26.21
CA ARG A 56 -7.61 16.27 25.39
C ARG A 56 -8.03 16.64 23.97
N ARG A 57 -9.19 16.23 23.50
CA ARG A 57 -9.64 16.30 22.11
C ARG A 57 -8.65 15.67 21.12
N LYS A 58 -7.85 14.70 21.60
CA LYS A 58 -6.89 13.93 20.82
C LYS A 58 -6.94 12.48 21.25
N THR A 59 -6.83 11.59 20.27
CA THR A 59 -6.83 10.13 20.48
C THR A 59 -5.44 9.54 20.44
N ASP A 60 -4.45 10.32 19.94
CA ASP A 60 -3.11 9.88 19.60
C ASP A 60 -3.14 8.62 18.68
N THR A 61 -4.14 8.56 17.80
CA THR A 61 -4.41 7.42 16.92
C THR A 61 -4.67 7.91 15.48
N VAL A 62 -4.10 7.20 14.52
CA VAL A 62 -4.32 7.41 13.09
C VAL A 62 -5.11 6.24 12.52
N GLY A 63 -6.14 6.52 11.75
CA GLY A 63 -6.85 5.52 10.96
C GLY A 63 -6.12 5.22 9.67
N VAL A 64 -5.94 3.95 9.36
CA VAL A 64 -5.39 3.49 8.08
C VAL A 64 -6.41 2.58 7.43
N ILE A 65 -6.95 3.00 6.29
CA ILE A 65 -8.00 2.27 5.57
C ILE A 65 -7.43 1.80 4.24
N LEU A 66 -7.33 0.48 4.09
CA LEU A 66 -6.75 -0.18 2.92
C LEU A 66 -7.79 -1.05 2.22
N PRO A 67 -7.63 -1.30 0.90
CA PRO A 67 -8.54 -2.20 0.14
C PRO A 67 -8.50 -3.63 0.66
N ASP A 68 -7.34 -4.07 1.13
CA ASP A 68 -7.11 -5.36 1.76
C ASP A 68 -6.00 -5.24 2.81
N LEU A 69 -5.92 -6.21 3.71
CA LEU A 69 -4.86 -6.35 4.71
C LEU A 69 -3.99 -7.58 4.44
N PHE A 70 -4.30 -8.34 3.40
CA PHE A 70 -3.56 -9.53 3.01
C PHE A 70 -2.46 -9.22 1.99
N GLY A 71 -1.35 -9.96 2.10
CA GLY A 71 -0.23 -9.87 1.17
C GLY A 71 0.87 -8.89 1.58
N GLU A 72 2.05 -9.09 1.01
CA GLU A 72 3.26 -8.36 1.39
C GLU A 72 3.19 -6.87 1.00
N PHE A 73 2.49 -6.53 -0.09
CA PHE A 73 2.32 -5.14 -0.52
C PHE A 73 1.68 -4.28 0.57
N PHE A 74 0.55 -4.74 1.13
CA PHE A 74 -0.13 -3.99 2.20
C PHE A 74 0.64 -4.03 3.52
N SER A 75 1.30 -5.15 3.83
CA SER A 75 2.14 -5.26 5.03
C SER A 75 3.32 -4.27 5.00
N GLU A 76 3.94 -4.06 3.84
CA GLU A 76 5.02 -3.09 3.68
C GLU A 76 4.54 -1.63 3.78
N ILE A 77 3.34 -1.31 3.26
CA ILE A 77 2.71 0.00 3.48
C ILE A 77 2.50 0.23 4.97
N ILE A 78 1.87 -0.73 5.67
CA ILE A 78 1.61 -0.64 7.11
C ILE A 78 2.92 -0.48 7.88
N ARG A 79 3.97 -1.24 7.52
CA ARG A 79 5.29 -1.12 8.14
C ARG A 79 5.89 0.29 7.97
N GLY A 80 5.78 0.87 6.77
CA GLY A 80 6.24 2.23 6.52
C GLY A 80 5.48 3.28 7.34
N ILE A 81 4.16 3.13 7.48
CA ILE A 81 3.32 3.99 8.31
C ILE A 81 3.68 3.82 9.79
N ASP A 82 3.80 2.59 10.28
CA ASP A 82 4.03 2.27 11.70
C ASP A 82 5.36 2.84 12.21
N LEU A 83 6.43 2.74 11.42
CA LEU A 83 7.72 3.32 11.79
C LEU A 83 7.61 4.81 12.12
N VAL A 84 6.97 5.59 11.26
CA VAL A 84 6.80 7.04 11.46
C VAL A 84 5.79 7.35 12.58
N ALA A 85 4.72 6.57 12.68
CA ALA A 85 3.72 6.70 13.74
C ALA A 85 4.33 6.45 15.12
N HIS A 86 5.09 5.35 15.27
CA HIS A 86 5.75 4.97 16.51
C HIS A 86 6.72 6.06 17.01
N GLU A 87 7.58 6.60 16.15
CA GLU A 87 8.49 7.70 16.48
C GLU A 87 7.75 8.95 16.95
N SER A 88 6.51 9.14 16.49
CA SER A 88 5.67 10.28 16.85
C SER A 88 4.72 10.01 18.02
N GLY A 89 4.78 8.83 18.64
CA GLY A 89 3.92 8.42 19.75
C GLY A 89 2.45 8.20 19.34
N MET A 90 2.19 7.92 18.06
CA MET A 90 0.86 7.64 17.51
C MET A 90 0.61 6.14 17.44
N HIS A 91 -0.65 5.75 17.56
CA HIS A 91 -1.13 4.38 17.36
C HIS A 91 -1.85 4.25 16.03
N LEU A 92 -1.90 3.03 15.48
CA LEU A 92 -2.64 2.74 14.25
C LEU A 92 -3.96 2.02 14.55
N LEU A 93 -5.03 2.45 13.89
CA LEU A 93 -6.30 1.75 13.81
C LEU A 93 -6.53 1.35 12.35
N LEU A 94 -6.46 0.04 12.07
CA LEU A 94 -6.60 -0.48 10.72
C LEU A 94 -8.06 -0.73 10.38
N GLY A 95 -8.44 -0.40 9.15
CA GLY A 95 -9.73 -0.70 8.54
C GLY A 95 -9.55 -1.35 7.18
N ASN A 96 -10.37 -2.35 6.87
CA ASN A 96 -10.42 -3.02 5.56
C ASN A 96 -11.68 -2.58 4.81
N MET A 97 -11.56 -2.32 3.50
CA MET A 97 -12.66 -1.93 2.61
C MET A 97 -13.21 -3.10 1.80
N HIS A 98 -12.56 -4.26 1.82
CA HIS A 98 -12.96 -5.46 1.05
C HIS A 98 -13.33 -5.16 -0.42
N GLY A 99 -12.66 -4.19 -1.03
CA GLY A 99 -12.88 -3.79 -2.43
C GLY A 99 -14.24 -3.18 -2.75
N SER A 100 -15.07 -2.83 -1.76
CA SER A 100 -16.44 -2.33 -1.95
C SER A 100 -16.57 -0.83 -1.62
N ALA A 101 -17.21 -0.07 -2.51
CA ALA A 101 -17.53 1.34 -2.27
C ALA A 101 -18.40 1.55 -1.02
N HIS A 102 -19.34 0.67 -0.76
CA HIS A 102 -20.20 0.72 0.42
C HIS A 102 -19.39 0.45 1.70
N GLU A 103 -18.48 -0.52 1.66
CA GLU A 103 -17.62 -0.85 2.81
C GLU A 103 -16.58 0.23 3.05
N THR A 104 -16.13 0.93 2.01
CA THR A 104 -15.27 2.13 2.17
C THR A 104 -15.96 3.19 3.01
N ALA A 105 -17.22 3.50 2.71
CA ALA A 105 -18.00 4.47 3.48
C ALA A 105 -18.16 4.03 4.95
N ALA A 106 -18.45 2.75 5.18
CA ALA A 106 -18.59 2.19 6.52
C ALA A 106 -17.24 2.21 7.27
N ALA A 107 -16.14 1.85 6.62
CA ALA A 107 -14.80 1.90 7.20
C ALA A 107 -14.43 3.33 7.62
N ILE A 108 -14.63 4.32 6.74
CA ILE A 108 -14.38 5.74 7.06
C ILE A 108 -15.27 6.21 8.21
N ALA A 109 -16.57 5.88 8.18
CA ALA A 109 -17.50 6.26 9.23
C ALA A 109 -17.12 5.65 10.59
N SER A 110 -16.58 4.42 10.61
CA SER A 110 -16.15 3.73 11.83
C SER A 110 -14.97 4.40 12.50
N MET A 111 -14.17 5.19 11.79
CA MET A 111 -13.00 5.92 12.31
C MET A 111 -13.39 7.22 13.03
N ARG A 112 -14.58 7.77 12.76
CA ARG A 112 -15.02 9.06 13.33
C ARG A 112 -14.98 9.04 14.85
N GLY A 113 -14.35 10.05 15.45
CA GLY A 113 -14.18 10.18 16.90
C GLY A 113 -13.22 9.18 17.55
N ARG A 114 -12.58 8.30 16.77
CA ARG A 114 -11.60 7.33 17.26
C ARG A 114 -10.17 7.66 16.85
N VAL A 115 -10.01 8.48 15.81
CA VAL A 115 -8.72 8.83 15.23
C VAL A 115 -8.59 10.34 15.07
N ASP A 116 -7.36 10.82 15.04
CA ASP A 116 -7.02 12.24 14.85
C ASP A 116 -6.83 12.59 13.38
N GLY A 117 -6.60 11.59 12.52
CA GLY A 117 -6.46 11.73 11.08
C GLY A 117 -6.54 10.40 10.36
N LEU A 118 -6.62 10.43 9.03
CA LEU A 118 -6.81 9.27 8.17
C LEU A 118 -5.73 9.16 7.09
N LEU A 119 -5.29 7.94 6.85
CA LEU A 119 -4.63 7.49 5.63
C LEU A 119 -5.61 6.56 4.90
N VAL A 120 -5.94 6.86 3.65
CA VAL A 120 -6.95 6.11 2.89
C VAL A 120 -6.39 5.73 1.53
N MET A 121 -6.52 4.46 1.14
CA MET A 121 -6.11 3.94 -0.16
C MET A 121 -7.32 3.39 -0.93
N PRO A 122 -8.11 4.25 -1.61
CA PRO A 122 -9.35 3.87 -2.28
C PRO A 122 -9.17 3.65 -3.79
N PRO A 123 -8.57 2.57 -4.28
CA PRO A 123 -8.18 2.44 -5.69
C PRO A 123 -9.36 2.38 -6.67
N GLU A 124 -10.57 2.12 -6.20
CA GLU A 124 -11.74 1.88 -7.05
C GLU A 124 -12.83 2.96 -6.97
N LEU A 125 -12.67 3.96 -6.10
CA LEU A 125 -13.66 5.02 -5.95
C LEU A 125 -13.41 6.21 -6.88
N LYS A 126 -14.49 6.80 -7.39
CA LYS A 126 -14.41 8.12 -8.05
C LYS A 126 -14.12 9.20 -7.00
N PRO A 127 -13.35 10.25 -7.35
CA PRO A 127 -13.03 11.34 -6.42
C PRO A 127 -14.25 11.94 -5.74
N GLU A 128 -15.33 12.19 -6.47
CA GLU A 128 -16.55 12.81 -5.94
C GLU A 128 -17.25 11.92 -4.92
N THR A 129 -17.24 10.61 -5.16
CA THR A 129 -17.80 9.62 -4.22
C THR A 129 -16.97 9.56 -2.94
N LEU A 130 -15.64 9.53 -3.07
CA LEU A 130 -14.74 9.55 -1.93
C LEU A 130 -14.91 10.81 -1.09
N ALA A 131 -14.95 11.98 -1.73
CA ALA A 131 -15.15 13.27 -1.05
C ALA A 131 -16.44 13.30 -0.21
N GLY A 132 -17.52 12.68 -0.72
CA GLY A 132 -18.80 12.59 0.01
C GLY A 132 -18.74 11.77 1.30
N HIS A 133 -17.73 10.93 1.48
CA HIS A 133 -17.55 10.09 2.68
C HIS A 133 -16.55 10.67 3.68
N LEU A 134 -15.64 11.53 3.22
CA LEU A 134 -14.62 12.16 4.08
C LEU A 134 -15.23 13.31 4.90
N ASP A 135 -14.77 13.45 6.12
CA ASP A 135 -15.07 14.61 6.96
C ASP A 135 -14.02 15.70 6.66
N PRO A 136 -14.42 16.88 6.16
CA PRO A 136 -13.47 17.96 5.88
C PRO A 136 -12.70 18.46 7.10
N ALA A 137 -13.22 18.22 8.31
CA ALA A 137 -12.55 18.57 9.57
C ALA A 137 -11.50 17.54 10.02
N LEU A 138 -11.49 16.33 9.43
CA LEU A 138 -10.57 15.26 9.76
C LEU A 138 -9.39 15.25 8.77
N PRO A 139 -8.16 15.61 9.19
CA PRO A 139 -6.99 15.54 8.35
C PRO A 139 -6.88 14.20 7.64
N THR A 140 -6.78 14.22 6.31
CA THR A 140 -6.78 13.01 5.48
C THR A 140 -5.70 13.11 4.41
N VAL A 141 -4.95 12.02 4.21
CA VAL A 141 -4.01 11.85 3.12
C VAL A 141 -4.40 10.60 2.33
N LEU A 142 -4.37 10.67 1.01
CA LEU A 142 -4.67 9.55 0.15
C LEU A 142 -3.37 8.79 -0.20
N LEU A 143 -3.45 7.47 -0.20
CA LEU A 143 -2.34 6.59 -0.57
C LEU A 143 -2.66 5.90 -1.89
N ASN A 144 -1.67 5.88 -2.77
CA ASN A 144 -1.77 5.26 -4.10
C ASN A 144 -3.02 5.70 -4.88
N TYR A 145 -3.41 6.95 -4.70
CA TYR A 145 -4.60 7.52 -5.32
C TYR A 145 -4.37 8.99 -5.68
N GLU A 146 -4.23 9.26 -6.97
CA GLU A 146 -4.10 10.61 -7.49
C GLU A 146 -5.49 11.26 -7.61
N ALA A 147 -5.74 12.26 -6.79
CA ALA A 147 -7.00 12.98 -6.74
C ALA A 147 -6.79 14.49 -7.00
N SER A 148 -6.27 14.83 -8.16
CA SER A 148 -6.00 16.22 -8.56
C SER A 148 -7.27 17.11 -8.57
N SER A 149 -8.46 16.50 -8.65
CA SER A 149 -9.74 17.20 -8.55
C SER A 149 -10.18 17.48 -7.11
N LEU A 150 -9.53 16.87 -6.11
CA LEU A 150 -9.77 17.09 -4.70
C LEU A 150 -8.60 17.87 -4.11
N ASP A 151 -8.86 18.83 -3.25
CA ASP A 151 -7.80 19.52 -2.52
C ASP A 151 -7.36 18.72 -1.29
N ILE A 152 -6.98 17.46 -1.51
CA ILE A 152 -6.50 16.51 -0.51
C ILE A 152 -5.11 16.06 -0.93
N PRO A 153 -4.09 16.11 -0.03
CA PRO A 153 -2.76 15.63 -0.34
C PRO A 153 -2.75 14.13 -0.55
N TYR A 154 -1.90 13.66 -1.46
CA TYR A 154 -1.76 12.24 -1.76
C TYR A 154 -0.31 11.83 -2.01
N VAL A 155 -0.06 10.54 -1.85
CA VAL A 155 1.14 9.87 -2.32
C VAL A 155 0.71 8.82 -3.34
N ALA A 156 1.25 8.88 -4.54
CA ALA A 156 0.92 7.97 -5.64
C ALA A 156 2.19 7.37 -6.26
N VAL A 157 2.01 6.36 -7.10
CA VAL A 157 3.07 5.72 -7.90
C VAL A 157 2.82 6.03 -9.37
N ASP A 158 3.87 6.35 -10.14
CA ASP A 158 3.78 6.47 -11.60
C ASP A 158 3.72 5.08 -12.26
N ASN A 159 2.55 4.45 -12.13
CA ASN A 159 2.28 3.11 -12.64
C ASN A 159 2.44 3.01 -14.16
N TYR A 160 2.04 4.06 -14.89
CA TYR A 160 2.18 4.11 -16.33
C TYR A 160 3.67 4.07 -16.74
N ARG A 161 4.48 4.95 -16.18
CA ARG A 161 5.90 5.02 -16.47
C ARG A 161 6.63 3.74 -16.11
N GLY A 162 6.31 3.16 -14.94
CA GLY A 162 6.89 1.89 -14.51
C GLY A 162 6.62 0.75 -15.49
N ALA A 163 5.36 0.59 -15.92
CA ALA A 163 4.98 -0.44 -16.88
C ALA A 163 5.60 -0.22 -18.26
N TYR A 164 5.70 1.04 -18.70
CA TYR A 164 6.38 1.39 -19.96
C TYR A 164 7.86 0.97 -19.92
N VAL A 165 8.58 1.32 -18.84
CA VAL A 165 10.00 0.97 -18.65
C VAL A 165 10.21 -0.54 -18.55
N MET A 166 9.33 -1.28 -17.84
CA MET A 166 9.41 -2.73 -17.77
C MET A 166 9.26 -3.37 -19.14
N THR A 167 8.27 -2.93 -19.92
CA THR A 167 8.03 -3.44 -21.28
C THR A 167 9.22 -3.14 -22.20
N GLU A 168 9.75 -1.93 -22.16
CA GLU A 168 10.97 -1.55 -22.88
C GLU A 168 12.15 -2.46 -22.52
N ALA A 169 12.33 -2.76 -21.22
CA ALA A 169 13.40 -3.65 -20.76
C ALA A 169 13.25 -5.09 -21.27
N LEU A 170 12.03 -5.64 -21.31
CA LEU A 170 11.77 -6.97 -21.88
C LEU A 170 12.06 -7.01 -23.37
N LEU A 171 11.64 -6.00 -24.13
CA LEU A 171 11.94 -5.87 -25.55
C LEU A 171 13.44 -5.73 -25.82
N ALA A 172 14.16 -4.98 -24.98
CA ALA A 172 15.61 -4.85 -25.04
C ALA A 172 16.37 -6.18 -24.79
N GLN A 173 15.75 -7.12 -24.03
CA GLN A 173 16.25 -8.50 -23.85
C GLN A 173 15.91 -9.41 -25.05
N GLY A 174 15.41 -8.85 -26.14
CA GLY A 174 15.09 -9.56 -27.38
C GLY A 174 13.72 -10.25 -27.38
N ALA A 175 12.85 -9.96 -26.41
CA ALA A 175 11.48 -10.44 -26.46
C ALA A 175 10.72 -9.81 -27.64
N ARG A 176 9.92 -10.62 -28.35
CA ARG A 176 9.10 -10.18 -29.50
C ARG A 176 7.62 -10.34 -29.22
N HIS A 177 7.25 -11.36 -28.44
CA HIS A 177 5.88 -11.72 -28.12
C HIS A 177 5.69 -11.58 -26.59
N VAL A 178 5.48 -10.35 -26.14
CA VAL A 178 5.26 -10.05 -24.73
C VAL A 178 3.77 -10.12 -24.44
N VAL A 179 3.41 -10.93 -23.44
CA VAL A 179 2.04 -11.04 -22.92
C VAL A 179 1.94 -10.30 -21.60
N HIS A 180 0.88 -9.51 -21.44
CA HIS A 180 0.58 -8.85 -20.17
C HIS A 180 -0.49 -9.58 -19.39
N ILE A 181 -0.21 -9.97 -18.13
CA ILE A 181 -1.24 -10.42 -17.19
C ILE A 181 -1.74 -9.18 -16.46
N ALA A 182 -2.92 -8.69 -16.83
CA ALA A 182 -3.50 -7.47 -16.29
C ALA A 182 -3.99 -7.67 -14.85
N GLY A 183 -4.14 -6.58 -14.10
CA GLY A 183 -4.87 -6.59 -12.83
C GLY A 183 -6.37 -6.34 -13.01
N PRO A 184 -7.13 -6.14 -11.91
CA PRO A 184 -8.57 -5.92 -11.96
C PRO A 184 -8.95 -4.72 -12.84
N LYS A 185 -9.94 -4.90 -13.72
CA LYS A 185 -10.34 -3.89 -14.73
C LYS A 185 -10.75 -2.53 -14.13
N HIS A 186 -11.30 -2.53 -12.94
CA HIS A 186 -11.75 -1.32 -12.27
C HIS A 186 -10.63 -0.63 -11.48
N ASN A 187 -9.54 -1.34 -11.17
CA ASN A 187 -8.39 -0.79 -10.47
C ASN A 187 -7.62 0.19 -11.36
N ARG A 188 -7.37 1.40 -10.86
CA ARG A 188 -6.69 2.47 -11.60
C ARG A 188 -5.25 2.10 -11.91
N ASP A 189 -4.53 1.58 -10.93
CA ASP A 189 -3.12 1.23 -11.09
C ASP A 189 -2.94 0.15 -12.16
N ALA A 190 -3.83 -0.87 -12.15
CA ALA A 190 -3.86 -1.91 -13.17
C ALA A 190 -4.08 -1.32 -14.57
N ARG A 191 -5.01 -0.37 -14.72
CA ARG A 191 -5.24 0.30 -16.01
C ARG A 191 -4.05 1.13 -16.46
N ASP A 192 -3.40 1.84 -15.54
CA ASP A 192 -2.23 2.65 -15.86
C ASP A 192 -1.04 1.76 -16.24
N ARG A 193 -0.83 0.62 -15.55
CA ARG A 193 0.17 -0.40 -15.91
C ARG A 193 -0.13 -1.00 -17.28
N GLN A 194 -1.38 -1.38 -17.54
CA GLN A 194 -1.79 -1.89 -18.86
C GLN A 194 -1.59 -0.86 -19.97
N ARG A 195 -1.94 0.42 -19.75
CA ARG A 195 -1.72 1.50 -20.73
C ARG A 195 -0.26 1.68 -21.03
N GLY A 196 0.61 1.71 -20.01
CA GLY A 196 2.06 1.81 -20.18
C GLY A 196 2.63 0.65 -21.00
N PHE A 197 2.16 -0.58 -20.77
CA PHE A 197 2.50 -1.75 -21.56
C PHE A 197 2.07 -1.61 -23.02
N VAL A 198 0.81 -1.29 -23.28
CA VAL A 198 0.25 -1.15 -24.64
C VAL A 198 0.99 -0.09 -25.43
N ASP A 199 1.24 1.07 -24.82
CA ASP A 199 1.94 2.17 -25.48
C ASP A 199 3.40 1.84 -25.79
N ALA A 200 4.09 1.11 -24.92
CA ALA A 200 5.45 0.64 -25.16
C ALA A 200 5.49 -0.39 -26.28
N MET A 201 4.57 -1.36 -26.31
CA MET A 201 4.48 -2.35 -27.41
C MET A 201 4.20 -1.67 -28.75
N ALA A 202 3.26 -0.73 -28.81
CA ALA A 202 2.94 0.00 -30.02
C ALA A 202 4.12 0.84 -30.53
N ARG A 203 4.81 1.53 -29.62
CA ARG A 203 5.85 2.50 -29.98
C ARG A 203 7.18 1.85 -30.30
N ILE A 204 7.56 0.77 -29.61
CA ILE A 204 8.89 0.15 -29.71
C ILE A 204 8.83 -1.09 -30.61
N ALA A 205 7.85 -1.97 -30.42
CA ALA A 205 7.71 -3.21 -31.20
C ALA A 205 6.80 -3.07 -32.43
N GLY A 206 6.08 -1.96 -32.60
CA GLY A 206 5.10 -1.77 -33.67
C GLY A 206 3.81 -2.59 -33.49
N GLU A 207 3.64 -3.28 -32.35
CA GLU A 207 2.47 -4.10 -32.04
C GLU A 207 1.35 -3.25 -31.44
N ARG A 208 0.25 -3.09 -32.20
CA ARG A 208 -0.88 -2.24 -31.79
C ARG A 208 -1.97 -2.98 -31.03
N SER A 209 -1.93 -4.29 -31.01
CA SER A 209 -2.91 -5.13 -30.31
C SER A 209 -2.20 -6.25 -29.54
N PRO A 210 -1.36 -5.89 -28.54
CA PRO A 210 -0.63 -6.88 -27.79
C PRO A 210 -1.58 -7.77 -26.98
N VAL A 211 -1.14 -8.99 -26.67
CA VAL A 211 -1.94 -9.95 -25.91
C VAL A 211 -2.02 -9.54 -24.44
N ILE A 212 -3.26 -9.45 -23.93
CA ILE A 212 -3.55 -9.13 -22.54
C ILE A 212 -4.42 -10.24 -21.98
N LEU A 213 -3.94 -10.93 -20.95
CA LEU A 213 -4.69 -11.93 -20.18
C LEU A 213 -5.32 -11.27 -18.96
N PRO A 214 -6.51 -11.71 -18.55
CA PRO A 214 -7.13 -11.19 -17.34
C PRO A 214 -6.37 -11.63 -16.09
N GLY A 215 -6.40 -10.80 -15.05
CA GLY A 215 -5.89 -11.10 -13.71
C GLY A 215 -6.57 -10.21 -12.67
N ASP A 216 -6.27 -10.49 -11.41
CA ASP A 216 -6.92 -9.86 -10.26
C ASP A 216 -5.94 -9.56 -9.11
N PHE A 217 -4.62 -9.59 -9.42
CA PHE A 217 -3.51 -9.48 -8.49
C PHE A 217 -3.24 -10.70 -7.61
N SER A 218 -4.00 -11.79 -7.74
CA SER A 218 -3.77 -13.04 -7.01
C SER A 218 -2.69 -13.91 -7.67
N GLU A 219 -2.10 -14.79 -6.88
CA GLU A 219 -1.17 -15.81 -7.37
C GLU A 219 -1.88 -16.78 -8.33
N GLU A 220 -3.12 -17.15 -8.01
CA GLU A 220 -3.96 -18.04 -8.81
C GLU A 220 -4.20 -17.52 -10.24
N ALA A 221 -4.43 -16.21 -10.39
CA ALA A 221 -4.57 -15.61 -11.72
C ALA A 221 -3.28 -15.72 -12.54
N GLY A 222 -2.11 -15.60 -11.89
CA GLY A 222 -0.81 -15.85 -12.51
C GLY A 222 -0.66 -17.29 -12.99
N MET A 223 -1.06 -18.26 -12.16
CA MET A 223 -1.04 -19.68 -12.50
C MET A 223 -1.98 -19.98 -13.67
N GLU A 224 -3.20 -19.44 -13.68
CA GLU A 224 -4.15 -19.66 -14.77
C GLU A 224 -3.65 -19.08 -16.10
N ALA A 225 -3.08 -17.87 -16.07
CA ALA A 225 -2.44 -17.28 -17.24
C ALA A 225 -1.33 -18.19 -17.80
N ALA A 226 -0.48 -18.73 -16.93
CA ALA A 226 0.58 -19.65 -17.34
C ALA A 226 0.04 -20.95 -17.95
N ARG A 227 -1.07 -21.51 -17.44
CA ARG A 227 -1.73 -22.68 -18.05
C ARG A 227 -2.21 -22.39 -19.47
N LEU A 228 -2.81 -21.22 -19.70
CA LEU A 228 -3.24 -20.79 -21.04
C LEU A 228 -2.04 -20.65 -21.99
N LEU A 229 -0.95 -20.07 -21.52
CA LEU A 229 0.27 -19.91 -22.31
C LEU A 229 0.94 -21.25 -22.66
N ALA A 230 0.91 -22.21 -21.75
CA ALA A 230 1.48 -23.54 -21.94
C ALA A 230 0.72 -24.38 -22.99
N GLN A 231 -0.53 -24.08 -23.30
CA GLN A 231 -1.31 -24.75 -24.36
C GLN A 231 -0.74 -24.49 -25.78
N GLY A 232 0.20 -23.54 -25.92
CA GLY A 232 0.93 -23.32 -27.17
C GLY A 232 0.10 -22.70 -28.31
N GLN A 233 -1.09 -22.15 -28.01
CA GLN A 233 -1.99 -21.57 -29.01
C GLN A 233 -1.52 -20.17 -29.49
N MET A 234 -0.59 -19.55 -28.78
CA MET A 234 -0.03 -18.26 -29.13
C MET A 234 1.48 -18.25 -28.88
N PRO A 235 2.25 -17.50 -29.72
CA PRO A 235 3.66 -17.30 -29.45
C PRO A 235 3.82 -16.43 -28.19
N VAL A 236 4.75 -16.82 -27.30
CA VAL A 236 5.12 -16.07 -26.12
C VAL A 236 6.58 -16.31 -25.78
N ASP A 237 7.34 -15.24 -25.57
CA ASP A 237 8.73 -15.29 -25.15
C ASP A 237 8.99 -14.42 -23.91
N ALA A 238 8.01 -13.61 -23.51
CA ALA A 238 8.03 -12.87 -22.25
C ALA A 238 6.64 -12.66 -21.67
N VAL A 239 6.55 -12.62 -20.35
CA VAL A 239 5.34 -12.27 -19.57
C VAL A 239 5.66 -11.07 -18.71
N PHE A 240 4.81 -10.04 -18.77
CA PHE A 240 4.77 -8.95 -17.82
C PHE A 240 3.49 -9.07 -16.98
N ALA A 241 3.60 -9.49 -15.74
CA ALA A 241 2.49 -9.52 -14.80
C ALA A 241 2.32 -8.15 -14.12
N ALA A 242 1.07 -7.72 -13.95
CA ALA A 242 0.77 -6.41 -13.36
C ALA A 242 1.17 -6.29 -11.88
N ASN A 243 1.46 -7.40 -11.20
CA ASN A 243 2.11 -7.40 -9.88
C ASN A 243 3.02 -8.62 -9.69
N ASP A 244 3.77 -8.64 -8.59
CA ASP A 244 4.73 -9.70 -8.28
C ASP A 244 4.06 -11.02 -7.90
N LEU A 245 2.89 -11.01 -7.23
CA LEU A 245 2.18 -12.24 -6.86
C LEU A 245 1.74 -13.01 -8.10
N MET A 246 1.14 -12.34 -9.10
CA MET A 246 0.82 -12.99 -10.37
C MET A 246 2.07 -13.48 -11.11
N ALA A 247 3.19 -12.73 -11.04
CA ALA A 247 4.45 -13.17 -11.64
C ALA A 247 4.97 -14.45 -10.97
N VAL A 248 4.89 -14.55 -9.65
CA VAL A 248 5.28 -15.75 -8.89
C VAL A 248 4.41 -16.94 -9.27
N GLY A 249 3.08 -16.79 -9.25
CA GLY A 249 2.17 -17.85 -9.67
C GLY A 249 2.43 -18.31 -11.13
N CYS A 250 2.72 -17.34 -12.01
CA CYS A 250 3.09 -17.65 -13.40
C CYS A 250 4.39 -18.49 -13.47
N ILE A 251 5.45 -18.11 -12.74
CA ILE A 251 6.72 -18.85 -12.70
C ILE A 251 6.50 -20.28 -12.21
N MET A 252 5.76 -20.45 -11.11
CA MET A 252 5.48 -21.75 -10.51
C MET A 252 4.78 -22.66 -11.52
N GLN A 253 3.71 -22.19 -12.15
CA GLN A 253 2.92 -22.96 -13.09
C GLN A 253 3.67 -23.26 -14.39
N LEU A 254 4.49 -22.33 -14.91
CA LEU A 254 5.36 -22.58 -16.05
C LEU A 254 6.34 -23.72 -15.73
N GLY A 255 6.93 -23.76 -14.53
CA GLY A 255 7.81 -24.83 -14.08
C GLY A 255 7.12 -26.20 -14.09
N GLU A 256 5.87 -26.29 -13.63
CA GLU A 256 5.07 -27.53 -13.66
C GLU A 256 4.79 -28.02 -15.09
N THR A 257 4.70 -27.11 -16.06
CA THR A 257 4.54 -27.47 -17.48
C THR A 257 5.86 -27.78 -18.20
N GLY A 258 6.97 -27.76 -17.47
CA GLY A 258 8.31 -28.03 -18.01
C GLY A 258 8.96 -26.84 -18.72
N LYS A 259 8.36 -25.67 -18.72
CA LYS A 259 8.94 -24.43 -19.24
C LYS A 259 9.95 -23.85 -18.25
N LYS A 260 11.07 -23.37 -18.76
CA LYS A 260 12.16 -22.83 -17.94
C LYS A 260 12.18 -21.29 -18.03
N VAL A 261 12.12 -20.66 -16.85
CA VAL A 261 12.35 -19.22 -16.70
C VAL A 261 13.80 -19.00 -16.28
N PRO A 262 14.59 -18.18 -16.96
CA PRO A 262 14.27 -17.32 -18.10
C PRO A 262 14.55 -17.96 -19.49
N ALA A 263 14.96 -19.22 -19.56
CA ALA A 263 15.49 -19.80 -20.79
C ALA A 263 14.45 -19.85 -21.93
N ASP A 264 13.25 -20.33 -21.63
CA ASP A 264 12.15 -20.43 -22.61
C ASP A 264 11.27 -19.17 -22.60
N ILE A 265 10.96 -18.62 -21.42
CA ILE A 265 10.05 -17.47 -21.23
C ILE A 265 10.65 -16.55 -20.17
N LEU A 266 10.77 -15.26 -20.49
CA LEU A 266 11.08 -14.23 -19.50
C LEU A 266 9.84 -13.92 -18.67
N VAL A 267 9.99 -13.68 -17.37
CA VAL A 267 8.89 -13.24 -16.51
C VAL A 267 9.31 -12.02 -15.72
N ALA A 268 8.45 -11.00 -15.72
CA ALA A 268 8.63 -9.79 -14.92
C ALA A 268 7.36 -9.45 -14.16
N GLY A 269 7.53 -8.87 -12.98
CA GLY A 269 6.46 -8.42 -12.09
C GLY A 269 6.46 -6.91 -11.92
N PHE A 270 5.78 -6.46 -10.87
CA PHE A 270 5.66 -5.07 -10.45
C PHE A 270 5.44 -5.05 -8.94
N ASP A 271 6.01 -4.09 -8.21
CA ASP A 271 5.92 -3.73 -6.80
C ASP A 271 7.24 -3.90 -6.03
N ASP A 272 8.08 -4.90 -6.32
CA ASP A 272 9.28 -5.35 -5.56
C ASP A 272 8.92 -5.77 -4.12
N ILE A 273 7.90 -6.64 -3.98
CA ILE A 273 7.58 -7.24 -2.68
C ILE A 273 8.75 -8.10 -2.18
N PRO A 274 8.90 -8.32 -0.85
CA PRO A 274 9.97 -9.15 -0.28
C PRO A 274 10.14 -10.53 -0.94
N LEU A 275 9.04 -11.19 -1.28
CA LEU A 275 9.04 -12.49 -1.96
C LEU A 275 9.79 -12.50 -3.30
N ALA A 276 9.79 -11.38 -4.04
CA ALA A 276 10.49 -11.26 -5.33
C ALA A 276 11.98 -11.61 -5.27
N ARG A 277 12.60 -11.45 -4.11
CA ARG A 277 14.02 -11.74 -3.85
C ARG A 277 14.28 -13.18 -3.42
N HIS A 278 13.23 -13.91 -3.04
CA HIS A 278 13.33 -15.25 -2.45
C HIS A 278 12.86 -16.37 -3.37
N VAL A 279 12.12 -16.04 -4.44
CA VAL A 279 11.76 -17.03 -5.46
C VAL A 279 12.96 -17.43 -6.31
N SER A 280 12.90 -18.60 -6.94
CA SER A 280 13.99 -19.11 -7.78
C SER A 280 13.46 -19.46 -9.18
N PRO A 281 13.95 -18.77 -10.22
CA PRO A 281 14.90 -17.65 -10.21
C PRO A 281 14.34 -16.40 -9.56
N THR A 282 15.20 -15.50 -9.03
CA THR A 282 14.78 -14.23 -8.42
C THR A 282 14.07 -13.34 -9.42
N LEU A 283 12.95 -12.71 -9.00
CA LEU A 283 12.02 -12.01 -9.89
C LEU A 283 12.52 -10.61 -10.26
N THR A 284 12.61 -10.35 -11.58
CA THR A 284 12.73 -9.01 -12.15
C THR A 284 11.42 -8.27 -11.96
N THR A 285 11.47 -7.06 -11.42
CA THR A 285 10.27 -6.30 -11.07
C THR A 285 10.50 -4.79 -11.11
N MET A 286 9.44 -4.01 -11.00
CA MET A 286 9.50 -2.56 -10.75
C MET A 286 9.40 -2.28 -9.26
N GLN A 287 10.45 -1.70 -8.68
CA GLN A 287 10.42 -1.25 -7.30
C GLN A 287 9.61 0.05 -7.19
N VAL A 288 8.51 0.01 -6.47
CA VAL A 288 7.63 1.18 -6.26
C VAL A 288 7.87 1.88 -4.92
N HIS A 289 8.87 1.42 -4.14
CA HIS A 289 9.15 1.95 -2.81
C HIS A 289 7.93 1.91 -1.88
N ILE A 290 7.37 0.70 -1.69
CA ILE A 290 6.10 0.46 -0.98
C ILE A 290 6.11 1.06 0.43
N ASP A 291 7.22 0.90 1.16
CA ASP A 291 7.42 1.46 2.49
C ASP A 291 7.44 3.00 2.48
N GLN A 292 7.99 3.62 1.42
CA GLN A 292 7.97 5.08 1.27
C GLN A 292 6.58 5.61 0.96
N LEU A 293 5.73 4.84 0.25
CA LEU A 293 4.34 5.19 0.03
C LEU A 293 3.62 5.39 1.38
N GLY A 294 3.82 4.46 2.31
CA GLY A 294 3.26 4.53 3.66
C GLY A 294 3.89 5.64 4.51
N SER A 295 5.22 5.66 4.62
CA SER A 295 5.93 6.60 5.49
C SER A 295 5.76 8.05 5.04
N THR A 296 5.79 8.34 3.73
CA THR A 296 5.54 9.68 3.20
C THR A 296 4.12 10.14 3.50
N GLY A 297 3.11 9.27 3.31
CA GLY A 297 1.73 9.59 3.66
C GLY A 297 1.58 9.90 5.15
N MET A 298 2.21 9.12 6.03
CA MET A 298 2.18 9.37 7.47
C MET A 298 2.89 10.68 7.86
N MET A 299 4.03 11.00 7.24
CA MET A 299 4.71 12.28 7.47
C MET A 299 3.84 13.47 7.05
N MET A 300 3.15 13.40 5.90
CA MET A 300 2.20 14.43 5.49
C MET A 300 1.08 14.60 6.50
N LEU A 301 0.48 13.50 6.96
CA LEU A 301 -0.59 13.52 7.94
C LEU A 301 -0.14 14.15 9.26
N LEU A 302 1.06 13.82 9.76
CA LEU A 302 1.63 14.42 10.97
C LEU A 302 1.82 15.93 10.85
N ARG A 303 2.21 16.44 9.67
CA ARG A 303 2.30 17.89 9.42
C ARG A 303 0.92 18.54 9.53
N MET A 304 -0.11 17.93 8.95
CA MET A 304 -1.50 18.41 9.09
C MET A 304 -1.98 18.39 10.55
N LEU A 305 -1.67 17.34 11.31
CA LEU A 305 -2.00 17.24 12.74
C LEU A 305 -1.27 18.29 13.62
N ARG A 306 -0.18 18.86 13.12
CA ARG A 306 0.55 20.00 13.73
C ARG A 306 0.00 21.35 13.29
N GLY A 307 -1.02 21.39 12.43
CA GLY A 307 -1.69 22.59 11.97
C GLY A 307 -1.18 23.16 10.64
N GLU A 308 -0.37 22.39 9.88
CA GLU A 308 -0.02 22.78 8.52
C GLU A 308 -1.20 22.52 7.57
N THR A 309 -1.46 23.45 6.66
CA THR A 309 -2.43 23.26 5.58
C THR A 309 -1.73 22.62 4.39
N LEU A 310 -2.08 21.37 4.09
CA LEU A 310 -1.62 20.65 2.91
C LEU A 310 -2.83 20.37 2.01
N GLY A 311 -2.64 20.53 0.70
CA GLY A 311 -3.63 20.22 -0.32
C GLY A 311 -3.00 19.39 -1.45
N ALA A 312 -3.68 19.30 -2.58
CA ALA A 312 -3.22 18.54 -3.75
C ALA A 312 -1.82 18.96 -4.24
N SER A 313 -1.46 20.25 -4.11
CA SER A 313 -0.14 20.78 -4.48
C SER A 313 1.02 20.26 -3.61
N SER A 314 0.71 19.68 -2.45
CA SER A 314 1.71 19.07 -1.55
C SER A 314 1.93 17.57 -1.82
N SER A 315 1.26 17.03 -2.84
CA SER A 315 1.29 15.60 -3.17
C SER A 315 2.65 15.15 -3.72
N THR A 316 2.91 13.85 -3.59
CA THR A 316 4.15 13.21 -4.08
C THR A 316 3.81 12.06 -5.01
N VAL A 317 4.49 11.99 -6.15
CA VAL A 317 4.42 10.85 -7.05
C VAL A 317 5.77 10.14 -7.05
N LEU A 318 5.77 8.88 -6.59
CA LEU A 318 6.96 8.04 -6.56
C LEU A 318 7.22 7.46 -7.95
N THR A 319 8.46 7.57 -8.41
CA THR A 319 8.87 7.00 -9.71
C THR A 319 9.40 5.59 -9.49
N PRO A 320 8.79 4.55 -10.12
CA PRO A 320 9.28 3.19 -10.03
C PRO A 320 10.66 3.02 -10.64
N ALA A 321 11.48 2.15 -10.06
CA ALA A 321 12.80 1.78 -10.55
C ALA A 321 12.82 0.31 -11.02
N LEU A 322 13.43 0.05 -12.18
CA LEU A 322 13.61 -1.32 -12.67
C LEU A 322 14.66 -2.05 -11.81
N ILE A 323 14.29 -3.21 -11.30
CA ILE A 323 15.19 -4.13 -10.60
C ILE A 323 15.31 -5.41 -11.43
N ALA A 324 16.36 -5.46 -12.26
CA ALA A 324 16.66 -6.63 -13.07
C ALA A 324 17.21 -7.77 -12.18
N ARG A 325 16.67 -8.98 -12.35
CA ARG A 325 17.05 -10.20 -11.61
C ARG A 325 17.05 -11.43 -12.53
N GLY A 326 17.03 -12.62 -11.91
CA GLY A 326 17.20 -13.91 -12.59
C GLY A 326 16.15 -14.22 -13.65
N THR A 327 14.89 -13.81 -13.46
CA THR A 327 13.78 -14.17 -14.36
C THR A 327 13.83 -13.51 -15.74
N THR A 328 14.73 -12.54 -15.95
CA THR A 328 14.96 -11.93 -17.28
C THR A 328 16.43 -11.98 -17.72
N ALA A 329 17.31 -12.61 -16.93
CA ALA A 329 18.72 -12.77 -17.25
C ALA A 329 18.92 -13.93 -18.25
N ARG A 330 18.73 -13.69 -19.55
CA ARG A 330 19.08 -14.71 -20.57
C ARG A 330 20.59 -14.93 -20.61
N PRO A 331 21.07 -16.19 -20.63
CA PRO A 331 22.48 -16.46 -20.86
C PRO A 331 22.90 -15.94 -22.25
N ALA A 332 24.09 -15.36 -22.35
CA ALA A 332 24.62 -14.73 -23.57
C ALA A 332 24.58 -15.65 -24.82
N SER A 333 24.61 -16.98 -24.62
CA SER A 333 24.48 -17.98 -25.68
C SER A 333 23.08 -18.00 -26.34
N ALA A 334 22.04 -17.56 -25.69
CA ALA A 334 20.68 -17.53 -26.25
C ALA A 334 20.45 -16.34 -27.19
N LEU A 335 21.22 -15.27 -27.04
CA LEU A 335 21.18 -14.09 -27.92
C LEU A 335 21.89 -14.31 -29.27
N ALA A 336 22.84 -15.26 -29.33
CA ALA A 336 23.60 -15.57 -30.54
C ALA A 336 22.86 -16.45 -31.56
N GLY A 337 21.76 -17.12 -31.15
CA GLY A 337 20.99 -18.03 -32.01
C GLY A 337 19.87 -17.38 -32.84
N SER A 338 19.60 -16.08 -32.66
CA SER A 338 18.54 -15.36 -33.41
C SER A 338 19.06 -14.48 -34.55
N ALA A 339 20.35 -14.51 -34.84
CA ALA A 339 20.93 -13.87 -36.04
C ALA A 339 20.63 -14.77 -37.24
N VAL A 340 19.59 -14.41 -37.97
CA VAL A 340 19.24 -14.66 -39.35
C VAL A 340 20.15 -15.66 -40.09
N GLN A 341 19.59 -16.82 -40.44
CA GLN A 341 20.02 -17.47 -41.70
C GLN A 341 19.39 -16.72 -42.87
N PRO A 342 20.21 -16.42 -43.93
CA PRO A 342 19.78 -15.68 -45.06
C PRO A 342 18.74 -16.38 -45.94
#